data_b0e7430e0577f3060d51479a6a5c7a89
#
_entry.id   b0e7430e0577f3060d51479a6a5c7a89
#
_cell.length_a   1.000
_cell.length_b   1.000
_cell.length_c   1.000
_cell.angle_alpha   90.00
_cell.angle_beta   90.00
_cell.angle_gamma   90.00
#
_symmetry.space_group_name_H-M   'P 1'
#
loop_
_entity.id
_entity.type
_entity.pdbx_description
1 polymer ?
#
loop_
_entity_poly.entity_id
_entity_poly.type
_entity_poly.pdbx_seq_one_letter_code
_entity_poly.pdbx_strand_id
1 'polypeptide(L)'
;FKRKIIYIMLIPATSFLVFSGYLSFIDVMPYSPLFTINGKLFYNGFWLFSMLYFIAPILVTCLILFEILLSQWRHRERLIQHLSQTDPLTNALNRRSINQSLDELHHNKNCPYAIVLLDLDHFKNINDQFGHHMGDTVLIAVSQKLGLHLRESDVVGRFGGEEFILILKQSSALKARQIAERCRAAIEDLVIQNEDGRAIRITASFGIALATDKLKPQQL
;
A
#
# COMPACT_ATOMS: atom_id res chain seq x y z
N PHE A 1 13.26 -26.72 0.25
CA PHE A 1 13.42 -26.27 -1.15
C PHE A 1 14.69 -25.45 -1.36
N LYS A 2 15.00 -24.46 -0.52
CA LYS A 2 16.18 -23.55 -0.64
C LYS A 2 17.54 -24.28 -0.59
N ARG A 3 17.70 -25.28 0.29
CA ARG A 3 18.95 -26.07 0.40
C ARG A 3 19.24 -26.90 -0.84
N LYS A 4 18.22 -27.48 -1.47
CA LYS A 4 18.39 -28.33 -2.67
C LYS A 4 18.89 -27.52 -3.88
N ILE A 5 18.43 -26.29 -4.06
CA ILE A 5 18.87 -25.40 -5.15
C ILE A 5 20.36 -25.04 -5.01
N ILE A 6 20.81 -24.76 -3.78
CA ILE A 6 22.23 -24.47 -3.51
C ILE A 6 23.10 -25.65 -3.89
N TYR A 7 22.72 -26.88 -3.51
CA TYR A 7 23.50 -28.08 -3.84
C TYR A 7 23.51 -28.40 -5.35
N ILE A 8 22.39 -28.21 -6.05
CA ILE A 8 22.28 -28.42 -7.48
C ILE A 8 23.25 -27.51 -8.27
N MET A 9 23.52 -26.30 -7.75
CA MET A 9 24.44 -25.37 -8.42
C MET A 9 25.88 -25.48 -7.94
N LEU A 10 26.12 -25.77 -6.67
CA LEU A 10 27.45 -25.83 -6.08
C LEU A 10 28.21 -27.09 -6.50
N ILE A 11 27.52 -28.23 -6.61
CA ILE A 11 28.14 -29.51 -6.97
C ILE A 11 28.73 -29.51 -8.39
N PRO A 12 28.01 -29.10 -9.44
CA PRO A 12 28.60 -29.03 -10.79
C PRO A 12 29.76 -28.03 -10.88
N ALA A 13 29.65 -26.87 -10.21
CA ALA A 13 30.69 -25.84 -10.24
C ALA A 13 31.99 -26.34 -9.56
N THR A 14 31.89 -26.97 -8.40
CA THR A 14 33.05 -27.53 -7.70
C THR A 14 33.63 -28.73 -8.43
N SER A 15 32.82 -29.60 -9.01
CA SER A 15 33.28 -30.74 -9.84
C SER A 15 34.07 -30.29 -11.08
N PHE A 16 33.59 -29.21 -11.72
CA PHE A 16 34.31 -28.66 -12.89
C PHE A 16 35.64 -28.01 -12.49
N LEU A 17 35.70 -27.31 -11.35
CA LEU A 17 36.96 -26.74 -10.86
C LEU A 17 37.99 -27.82 -10.54
N VAL A 18 37.57 -28.87 -9.87
CA VAL A 18 38.46 -30.02 -9.55
C VAL A 18 38.92 -30.71 -10.83
N PHE A 19 37.99 -30.92 -11.79
CA PHE A 19 38.31 -31.58 -13.05
C PHE A 19 39.22 -30.72 -13.93
N SER A 20 39.01 -29.41 -14.04
CA SER A 20 39.88 -28.53 -14.80
C SER A 20 41.27 -28.39 -14.17
N GLY A 21 41.36 -28.38 -12.82
CA GLY A 21 42.61 -28.41 -12.10
C GLY A 21 43.38 -29.71 -12.35
N TYR A 22 42.69 -30.85 -12.37
CA TYR A 22 43.30 -32.15 -12.71
C TYR A 22 43.82 -32.21 -14.10
N LEU A 23 43.07 -31.71 -15.12
CA LEU A 23 43.50 -31.64 -16.50
C LEU A 23 44.73 -30.72 -16.70
N SER A 24 44.82 -29.65 -15.93
CA SER A 24 46.00 -28.79 -15.90
C SER A 24 47.22 -29.47 -15.28
N PHE A 25 47.00 -30.27 -14.22
CA PHE A 25 48.06 -30.99 -13.51
C PHE A 25 48.70 -32.08 -14.41
N ILE A 26 47.94 -32.73 -15.28
CA ILE A 26 48.44 -33.77 -16.21
C ILE A 26 48.92 -33.19 -17.55
N ASP A 27 49.13 -31.88 -17.65
CA ASP A 27 49.59 -31.15 -18.85
C ASP A 27 48.74 -31.33 -20.13
N VAL A 28 47.53 -31.87 -19.99
CA VAL A 28 46.56 -31.95 -21.11
C VAL A 28 46.01 -30.57 -21.47
N MET A 29 45.97 -29.67 -20.50
CA MET A 29 45.60 -28.26 -20.69
C MET A 29 46.74 -27.36 -20.24
N PRO A 30 47.31 -26.51 -21.13
CA PRO A 30 48.31 -25.56 -20.74
C PRO A 30 47.75 -24.60 -19.70
N TYR A 31 48.42 -24.45 -18.56
CA TYR A 31 48.11 -23.45 -17.54
C TYR A 31 48.28 -22.07 -18.19
N SER A 32 47.17 -21.38 -18.38
CA SER A 32 47.18 -19.99 -18.87
C SER A 32 46.76 -19.08 -17.75
N PRO A 33 47.68 -18.32 -17.13
CA PRO A 33 47.33 -17.37 -16.10
C PRO A 33 46.36 -16.31 -16.66
N LEU A 34 45.43 -15.87 -15.84
CA LEU A 34 44.38 -14.87 -16.16
C LEU A 34 44.92 -13.53 -16.69
N PHE A 35 46.23 -13.27 -16.53
CA PHE A 35 46.89 -12.05 -16.94
C PHE A 35 48.23 -12.40 -17.66
N THR A 36 48.20 -12.63 -18.95
CA THR A 36 49.41 -12.57 -19.75
C THR A 36 49.45 -11.24 -20.52
N ILE A 37 50.57 -10.53 -20.42
CA ILE A 37 50.82 -9.18 -20.97
C ILE A 37 50.77 -9.13 -22.51
N ASN A 38 50.62 -10.25 -23.18
CA ASN A 38 50.73 -10.35 -24.64
C ASN A 38 49.41 -10.39 -25.44
N GLY A 39 48.37 -9.74 -24.96
CA GLY A 39 47.20 -9.38 -25.80
C GLY A 39 46.36 -10.49 -26.44
N LYS A 40 46.75 -11.77 -26.34
CA LYS A 40 46.06 -12.91 -26.96
C LYS A 40 45.03 -13.60 -26.06
N LEU A 41 44.74 -13.06 -24.89
CA LEU A 41 43.85 -13.66 -23.91
C LEU A 41 42.38 -13.72 -24.36
N PHE A 42 41.97 -12.76 -25.17
CA PHE A 42 40.59 -12.65 -25.65
C PHE A 42 40.22 -13.69 -26.76
N TYR A 43 41.18 -14.39 -27.33
CA TYR A 43 40.91 -15.32 -28.43
C TYR A 43 40.82 -16.80 -28.04
N ASN A 44 41.02 -17.14 -26.76
CA ASN A 44 40.83 -18.52 -26.32
C ASN A 44 39.35 -18.74 -25.94
N GLY A 45 38.56 -19.25 -26.89
CA GLY A 45 37.15 -19.58 -26.70
C GLY A 45 36.89 -20.44 -25.46
N PHE A 46 37.85 -21.24 -25.03
CA PHE A 46 37.79 -22.04 -23.81
C PHE A 46 37.65 -21.17 -22.55
N TRP A 47 38.41 -20.10 -22.42
CA TRP A 47 38.34 -19.19 -21.28
C TRP A 47 37.02 -18.42 -21.24
N LEU A 48 36.52 -18.02 -22.41
CA LEU A 48 35.21 -17.36 -22.50
C LEU A 48 34.08 -18.33 -22.12
N PHE A 49 34.14 -19.56 -22.55
CA PHE A 49 33.19 -20.61 -22.17
C PHE A 49 33.26 -20.93 -20.67
N SER A 50 34.45 -21.02 -20.08
CA SER A 50 34.60 -21.26 -18.64
C SER A 50 34.09 -20.11 -17.80
N MET A 51 34.38 -18.86 -18.17
CA MET A 51 33.80 -17.67 -17.47
C MET A 51 32.28 -17.65 -17.56
N LEU A 52 31.70 -17.90 -18.74
CA LEU A 52 30.25 -17.98 -18.91
C LEU A 52 29.64 -19.12 -18.07
N TYR A 53 30.29 -20.27 -18.06
CA TYR A 53 29.83 -21.42 -17.26
C TYR A 53 29.79 -21.12 -15.77
N PHE A 54 30.71 -20.34 -15.21
CA PHE A 54 30.73 -19.96 -13.79
C PHE A 54 29.85 -18.74 -13.49
N ILE A 55 29.89 -17.72 -14.34
CA ILE A 55 29.19 -16.45 -14.07
C ILE A 55 27.69 -16.59 -14.32
N ALA A 56 27.28 -17.28 -15.40
CA ALA A 56 25.87 -17.37 -15.75
C ALA A 56 25.00 -18.04 -14.66
N PRO A 57 25.39 -19.19 -14.06
CA PRO A 57 24.60 -19.79 -12.96
C PRO A 57 24.51 -18.89 -11.73
N ILE A 58 25.59 -18.16 -11.41
CA ILE A 58 25.59 -17.22 -10.28
C ILE A 58 24.61 -16.09 -10.54
N LEU A 59 24.66 -15.48 -11.74
CA LEU A 59 23.72 -14.41 -12.13
C LEU A 59 22.27 -14.90 -12.12
N VAL A 60 22.00 -16.06 -12.69
CA VAL A 60 20.64 -16.65 -12.69
C VAL A 60 20.17 -16.91 -11.25
N THR A 61 21.05 -17.43 -10.40
CA THR A 61 20.72 -17.66 -9.00
C THR A 61 20.43 -16.36 -8.25
N CYS A 62 21.26 -15.33 -8.47
CA CYS A 62 21.04 -13.99 -7.90
C CYS A 62 19.72 -13.39 -8.37
N LEU A 63 19.36 -13.51 -9.65
CA LEU A 63 18.09 -13.03 -10.18
C LEU A 63 16.90 -13.78 -9.56
N ILE A 64 16.98 -15.11 -9.45
CA ILE A 64 15.93 -15.90 -8.82
C ILE A 64 15.77 -15.53 -7.33
N LEU A 65 16.88 -15.39 -6.60
CA LEU A 65 16.84 -14.98 -5.20
C LEU A 65 16.27 -13.57 -5.04
N PHE A 66 16.63 -12.65 -5.91
CA PHE A 66 16.12 -11.30 -5.94
C PHE A 66 14.59 -11.27 -6.15
N GLU A 67 14.09 -12.03 -7.14
CA GLU A 67 12.65 -12.18 -7.38
C GLU A 67 11.91 -12.78 -6.17
N ILE A 68 12.49 -13.80 -5.53
CA ILE A 68 11.91 -14.38 -4.32
C ILE A 68 11.84 -13.36 -3.19
N LEU A 69 12.90 -12.58 -2.98
CA LEU A 69 12.94 -11.53 -1.96
C LEU A 69 11.91 -10.44 -2.24
N LEU A 70 11.83 -9.96 -3.48
CA LEU A 70 10.84 -8.96 -3.89
C LEU A 70 9.41 -9.48 -3.71
N SER A 71 9.15 -10.75 -4.05
CA SER A 71 7.83 -11.34 -3.88
C SER A 71 7.43 -11.45 -2.40
N GLN A 72 8.38 -11.83 -1.53
CA GLN A 72 8.16 -11.88 -0.08
C GLN A 72 7.93 -10.50 0.50
N TRP A 73 8.66 -9.49 0.02
CA TRP A 73 8.49 -8.11 0.47
C TRP A 73 7.12 -7.56 0.08
N ARG A 74 6.74 -7.71 -1.18
CA ARG A 74 5.38 -7.36 -1.66
C ARG A 74 4.27 -8.08 -0.89
N HIS A 75 4.48 -9.35 -0.53
CA HIS A 75 3.49 -10.09 0.26
C HIS A 75 3.36 -9.53 1.69
N ARG A 76 4.48 -9.22 2.35
CA ARG A 76 4.48 -8.60 3.68
C ARG A 76 3.83 -7.21 3.66
N GLU A 77 4.12 -6.41 2.67
CA GLU A 77 3.54 -5.07 2.52
C GLU A 77 2.02 -5.13 2.34
N ARG A 78 1.54 -6.03 1.48
CA ARG A 78 0.09 -6.29 1.35
C ARG A 78 -0.54 -6.75 2.67
N LEU A 79 0.13 -7.62 3.41
CA LEU A 79 -0.36 -8.10 4.70
C LEU A 79 -0.46 -6.96 5.73
N ILE A 80 0.54 -6.07 5.79
CA ILE A 80 0.52 -4.89 6.66
C ILE A 80 -0.61 -3.95 6.25
N GLN A 81 -0.79 -3.69 4.96
CA GLN A 81 -1.90 -2.88 4.45
C GLN A 81 -3.26 -3.52 4.74
N HIS A 82 -3.37 -4.86 4.65
CA HIS A 82 -4.58 -5.58 5.05
C HIS A 82 -4.87 -5.54 6.55
N LEU A 83 -3.85 -5.41 7.38
CA LEU A 83 -4.00 -5.28 8.84
C LEU A 83 -4.24 -3.83 9.28
N SER A 84 -3.95 -2.85 8.43
CA SER A 84 -4.24 -1.44 8.71
C SER A 84 -5.75 -1.23 8.80
N GLN A 85 -6.18 -0.62 9.89
CA GLN A 85 -7.58 -0.25 10.12
C GLN A 85 -7.90 1.15 9.59
N THR A 86 -6.87 1.94 9.30
CA THR A 86 -7.02 3.33 8.90
C THR A 86 -6.61 3.55 7.45
N ASP A 87 -7.13 4.61 6.86
CA ASP A 87 -6.68 5.16 5.59
C ASP A 87 -5.33 5.85 5.77
N PRO A 88 -4.31 5.52 4.96
CA PRO A 88 -2.95 6.02 5.17
C PRO A 88 -2.78 7.52 4.96
N LEU A 89 -3.69 8.16 4.20
CA LEU A 89 -3.64 9.60 3.95
C LEU A 89 -4.30 10.39 5.08
N THR A 90 -5.51 10.01 5.46
CA THR A 90 -6.36 10.81 6.36
C THR A 90 -6.35 10.34 7.79
N ASN A 91 -5.81 9.15 8.07
CA ASN A 91 -5.84 8.45 9.36
C ASN A 91 -7.27 8.16 9.88
N ALA A 92 -8.31 8.44 9.10
CA ALA A 92 -9.67 7.99 9.36
C ALA A 92 -9.78 6.47 9.17
N LEU A 93 -10.82 5.82 9.67
CA LEU A 93 -11.03 4.41 9.39
C LEU A 93 -11.14 4.16 7.87
N ASN A 94 -10.52 3.09 7.40
CA ASN A 94 -10.66 2.69 6.00
C ASN A 94 -12.01 1.98 5.76
N ARG A 95 -12.39 1.83 4.49
CA ARG A 95 -13.65 1.19 4.07
C ARG A 95 -13.89 -0.18 4.70
N ARG A 96 -12.83 -0.98 4.88
CA ARG A 96 -12.93 -2.30 5.49
C ARG A 96 -13.32 -2.22 6.97
N SER A 97 -12.66 -1.34 7.72
CA SER A 97 -12.93 -1.14 9.15
C SER A 97 -14.29 -0.52 9.40
N ILE A 98 -14.75 0.35 8.48
CA ILE A 98 -16.11 0.89 8.49
C ILE A 98 -17.12 -0.26 8.37
N ASN A 99 -16.96 -1.12 7.36
CA ASN A 99 -17.87 -2.25 7.16
C ASN A 99 -17.88 -3.20 8.37
N GLN A 100 -16.70 -3.48 8.94
CA GLN A 100 -16.61 -4.28 10.16
C GLN A 100 -17.36 -3.62 11.35
N SER A 101 -17.19 -2.32 11.55
CA SER A 101 -17.91 -1.58 12.59
C SER A 101 -19.42 -1.58 12.36
N LEU A 102 -19.89 -1.49 11.13
CA LEU A 102 -21.30 -1.58 10.78
C LEU A 102 -21.87 -2.97 11.05
N ASP A 103 -21.12 -4.03 10.69
CA ASP A 103 -21.53 -5.42 10.96
C ASP A 103 -21.64 -5.68 12.46
N GLU A 104 -20.69 -5.22 13.27
CA GLU A 104 -20.70 -5.31 14.74
C GLU A 104 -21.92 -4.61 15.33
N LEU A 105 -22.24 -3.38 14.86
CA LEU A 105 -23.39 -2.62 15.32
C LEU A 105 -24.71 -3.25 14.90
N HIS A 106 -24.77 -3.81 13.70
CA HIS A 106 -25.98 -4.50 13.20
C HIS A 106 -26.30 -5.77 14.00
N HIS A 107 -25.27 -6.50 14.43
CA HIS A 107 -25.46 -7.68 15.27
C HIS A 107 -25.88 -7.30 16.71
N ASN A 108 -25.58 -6.09 17.15
CA ASN A 108 -25.97 -5.59 18.47
C ASN A 108 -27.29 -4.83 18.41
N LYS A 109 -28.42 -5.58 18.39
CA LYS A 109 -29.79 -5.05 18.24
C LYS A 109 -30.20 -3.98 19.26
N ASN A 110 -29.46 -3.82 20.34
CA ASN A 110 -29.79 -2.86 21.42
C ASN A 110 -29.10 -1.50 21.24
N CYS A 111 -28.36 -1.29 20.17
CA CYS A 111 -27.62 -0.04 19.96
C CYS A 111 -28.13 0.68 18.71
N PRO A 112 -29.06 1.63 18.79
CA PRO A 112 -29.50 2.41 17.65
C PRO A 112 -28.32 3.24 17.13
N TYR A 113 -28.15 3.29 15.81
CA TYR A 113 -27.11 4.10 15.17
C TYR A 113 -27.63 4.79 13.93
N ALA A 114 -26.95 5.85 13.53
CA ALA A 114 -27.17 6.52 12.27
C ALA A 114 -25.90 6.47 11.44
N ILE A 115 -26.06 6.39 10.14
CA ILE A 115 -24.99 6.50 9.16
C ILE A 115 -25.16 7.85 8.46
N VAL A 116 -24.07 8.59 8.34
CA VAL A 116 -24.00 9.82 7.57
C VAL A 116 -22.95 9.61 6.48
N LEU A 117 -23.37 9.60 5.23
CA LEU A 117 -22.46 9.62 4.10
C LEU A 117 -22.29 11.07 3.66
N LEU A 118 -21.07 11.47 3.38
CA LEU A 118 -20.76 12.79 2.86
C LEU A 118 -19.78 12.68 1.68
N ASP A 119 -19.96 13.58 0.72
CA ASP A 119 -19.13 13.74 -0.47
C ASP A 119 -18.67 15.19 -0.57
N LEU A 120 -17.41 15.42 -0.93
CA LEU A 120 -16.86 16.77 -1.05
C LEU A 120 -17.24 17.38 -2.38
N ASP A 121 -17.99 18.49 -2.33
CA ASP A 121 -18.50 19.15 -3.51
C ASP A 121 -17.36 19.70 -4.38
N HIS A 122 -17.37 19.36 -5.67
CA HIS A 122 -16.41 19.86 -6.66
C HIS A 122 -14.93 19.55 -6.33
N PHE A 123 -14.63 18.50 -5.56
CA PHE A 123 -13.27 18.14 -5.18
C PHE A 123 -12.35 17.95 -6.39
N LYS A 124 -12.87 17.41 -7.49
CA LYS A 124 -12.12 17.28 -8.75
C LYS A 124 -11.59 18.63 -9.24
N ASN A 125 -12.36 19.71 -9.12
CA ASN A 125 -11.91 21.04 -9.55
C ASN A 125 -10.71 21.52 -8.74
N ILE A 126 -10.62 21.15 -7.45
CA ILE A 126 -9.46 21.47 -6.61
C ILE A 126 -8.23 20.72 -7.13
N ASN A 127 -8.36 19.43 -7.44
CA ASN A 127 -7.26 18.65 -8.03
C ASN A 127 -6.82 19.21 -9.38
N ASP A 128 -7.75 19.55 -10.25
CA ASP A 128 -7.47 20.06 -11.59
C ASP A 128 -6.81 21.44 -11.54
N GLN A 129 -7.16 22.28 -10.56
CA GLN A 129 -6.65 23.65 -10.44
C GLN A 129 -5.36 23.77 -9.63
N PHE A 130 -5.23 22.99 -8.55
CA PHE A 130 -4.13 23.12 -7.56
C PHE A 130 -3.26 21.86 -7.45
N GLY A 131 -3.56 20.81 -8.22
CA GLY A 131 -2.85 19.54 -8.22
C GLY A 131 -3.27 18.58 -7.08
N HIS A 132 -2.95 17.30 -7.27
CA HIS A 132 -3.34 16.24 -6.34
C HIS A 132 -2.78 16.43 -4.93
N HIS A 133 -1.60 17.04 -4.77
CA HIS A 133 -1.04 17.33 -3.45
C HIS A 133 -1.93 18.24 -2.62
N MET A 134 -2.53 19.25 -3.26
CA MET A 134 -3.50 20.12 -2.59
C MET A 134 -4.79 19.37 -2.26
N GLY A 135 -5.28 18.51 -3.16
CA GLY A 135 -6.40 17.62 -2.85
C GLY A 135 -6.14 16.75 -1.64
N ASP A 136 -4.95 16.17 -1.52
CA ASP A 136 -4.55 15.40 -0.34
C ASP A 136 -4.57 16.24 0.94
N THR A 137 -4.08 17.48 0.87
CA THR A 137 -4.12 18.43 2.00
C THR A 137 -5.55 18.72 2.42
N VAL A 138 -6.47 18.92 1.46
CA VAL A 138 -7.90 19.14 1.72
C VAL A 138 -8.52 17.92 2.42
N LEU A 139 -8.25 16.70 1.93
CA LEU A 139 -8.77 15.46 2.52
C LEU A 139 -8.30 15.27 3.96
N ILE A 140 -7.04 15.57 4.25
CA ILE A 140 -6.46 15.50 5.61
C ILE A 140 -7.17 16.53 6.51
N ALA A 141 -7.30 17.77 6.05
CA ALA A 141 -7.91 18.84 6.83
C ALA A 141 -9.40 18.56 7.12
N VAL A 142 -10.14 18.05 6.14
CA VAL A 142 -11.54 17.63 6.32
C VAL A 142 -11.66 16.49 7.34
N SER A 143 -10.83 15.44 7.20
CA SER A 143 -10.82 14.32 8.15
C SER A 143 -10.59 14.76 9.59
N GLN A 144 -9.60 15.61 9.81
CA GLN A 144 -9.28 16.17 11.11
C GLN A 144 -10.44 17.02 11.66
N LYS A 145 -11.02 17.88 10.80
CA LYS A 145 -12.15 18.73 11.17
C LYS A 145 -13.38 17.91 11.57
N LEU A 146 -13.70 16.85 10.83
CA LEU A 146 -14.76 15.92 11.18
C LEU A 146 -14.52 15.26 12.53
N GLY A 147 -13.31 14.75 12.78
CA GLY A 147 -12.94 14.11 14.03
C GLY A 147 -13.13 15.03 15.25
N LEU A 148 -12.81 16.31 15.14
CA LEU A 148 -13.00 17.31 16.21
C LEU A 148 -14.47 17.56 16.54
N HIS A 149 -15.39 17.27 15.62
CA HIS A 149 -16.83 17.51 15.79
C HIS A 149 -17.62 16.23 16.11
N LEU A 150 -16.93 15.11 16.30
CA LEU A 150 -17.51 13.82 16.71
C LEU A 150 -17.19 13.51 18.17
N ARG A 151 -17.98 12.61 18.76
CA ARG A 151 -17.70 12.08 20.09
C ARG A 151 -16.71 10.93 19.99
N GLU A 152 -16.07 10.58 21.07
CA GLU A 152 -15.18 9.40 21.12
C GLU A 152 -15.89 8.09 20.73
N SER A 153 -17.20 7.99 21.01
CA SER A 153 -18.02 6.84 20.62
C SER A 153 -18.36 6.79 19.14
N ASP A 154 -18.33 7.93 18.44
CA ASP A 154 -18.66 8.04 17.04
C ASP A 154 -17.43 7.69 16.19
N VAL A 155 -17.66 7.34 14.95
CA VAL A 155 -16.60 6.88 14.03
C VAL A 155 -16.59 7.74 12.78
N VAL A 156 -15.41 8.15 12.35
CA VAL A 156 -15.19 8.74 11.02
C VAL A 156 -14.32 7.79 10.19
N GLY A 157 -14.72 7.61 8.95
CA GLY A 157 -13.97 6.81 8.01
C GLY A 157 -14.00 7.39 6.60
N ARG A 158 -12.96 7.06 5.82
CA ARG A 158 -12.89 7.39 4.40
C ARG A 158 -13.37 6.18 3.59
N PHE A 159 -14.48 6.36 2.86
CA PHE A 159 -15.12 5.27 2.14
C PHE A 159 -14.51 5.08 0.73
N GLY A 160 -14.07 6.16 0.08
CA GLY A 160 -13.41 6.16 -1.22
C GLY A 160 -13.07 7.59 -1.62
N GLY A 161 -12.14 7.82 -2.52
CA GLY A 161 -11.84 9.12 -3.11
C GLY A 161 -12.03 10.33 -2.19
N GLU A 162 -13.11 11.06 -2.42
CA GLU A 162 -13.58 12.23 -1.67
C GLU A 162 -14.76 11.92 -0.73
N GLU A 163 -15.14 10.64 -0.60
CA GLU A 163 -16.28 10.20 0.21
C GLU A 163 -15.87 9.84 1.62
N PHE A 164 -16.58 10.38 2.62
CA PHE A 164 -16.43 10.02 4.02
C PHE A 164 -17.75 9.48 4.58
N ILE A 165 -17.63 8.69 5.65
CA ILE A 165 -18.77 8.12 6.35
C ILE A 165 -18.61 8.39 7.86
N LEU A 166 -19.70 8.77 8.51
CA LEU A 166 -19.77 8.89 9.96
C LEU A 166 -20.73 7.83 10.48
N ILE A 167 -20.32 7.11 11.53
CA ILE A 167 -21.17 6.18 12.24
C ILE A 167 -21.45 6.79 13.61
N LEU A 168 -22.69 7.22 13.83
CA LEU A 168 -23.13 7.88 15.03
C LEU A 168 -23.85 6.86 15.94
N LYS A 169 -23.14 6.40 16.97
CA LYS A 169 -23.67 5.41 17.91
C LYS A 169 -24.67 6.04 18.86
N GLN A 170 -25.70 5.26 19.26
CA GLN A 170 -26.75 5.68 20.19
C GLN A 170 -27.40 7.02 19.77
N SER A 171 -27.66 7.17 18.47
CA SER A 171 -28.12 8.43 17.89
C SER A 171 -29.56 8.31 17.37
N SER A 172 -30.40 9.26 17.74
CA SER A 172 -31.73 9.44 17.15
C SER A 172 -31.64 10.27 15.86
N ALA A 173 -32.69 10.28 15.03
CA ALA A 173 -32.76 11.06 13.82
C ALA A 173 -32.43 12.55 14.04
N LEU A 174 -32.97 13.13 15.11
CA LEU A 174 -32.74 14.54 15.44
C LEU A 174 -31.26 14.79 15.78
N LYS A 175 -30.67 13.93 16.63
CA LYS A 175 -29.25 14.04 16.99
C LYS A 175 -28.33 13.84 15.78
N ALA A 176 -28.62 12.84 14.93
CA ALA A 176 -27.85 12.60 13.71
C ALA A 176 -27.85 13.82 12.79
N ARG A 177 -29.04 14.43 12.60
CA ARG A 177 -29.16 15.66 11.81
C ARG A 177 -28.37 16.83 12.41
N GLN A 178 -28.42 17.01 13.73
CA GLN A 178 -27.66 18.08 14.41
C GLN A 178 -26.16 17.89 14.27
N ILE A 179 -25.66 16.65 14.40
CA ILE A 179 -24.24 16.32 14.24
C ILE A 179 -23.81 16.53 12.77
N ALA A 180 -24.59 16.04 11.82
CA ALA A 180 -24.31 16.19 10.40
C ALA A 180 -24.24 17.68 10.00
N GLU A 181 -25.21 18.49 10.45
CA GLU A 181 -25.21 19.93 10.15
C GLU A 181 -24.02 20.66 10.81
N ARG A 182 -23.66 20.28 12.04
CA ARG A 182 -22.45 20.81 12.67
C ARG A 182 -21.17 20.46 11.89
N CYS A 183 -21.05 19.23 11.39
CA CYS A 183 -19.94 18.82 10.55
C CYS A 183 -19.94 19.55 9.21
N ARG A 184 -21.12 19.71 8.59
CA ARG A 184 -21.28 20.44 7.33
C ARG A 184 -20.81 21.90 7.46
N ALA A 185 -21.31 22.61 8.47
CA ALA A 185 -20.91 23.97 8.73
C ALA A 185 -19.40 24.08 9.06
N ALA A 186 -18.86 23.12 9.81
CA ALA A 186 -17.44 23.09 10.12
C ALA A 186 -16.55 22.89 8.89
N ILE A 187 -17.00 22.14 7.86
CA ILE A 187 -16.29 22.00 6.58
C ILE A 187 -16.42 23.32 5.76
N GLU A 188 -17.59 23.90 5.70
CA GLU A 188 -17.84 25.16 4.99
C GLU A 188 -16.97 26.32 5.56
N ASP A 189 -16.77 26.35 6.87
CA ASP A 189 -15.90 27.33 7.54
C ASP A 189 -14.40 27.02 7.41
N LEU A 190 -14.05 25.86 6.84
CA LEU A 190 -12.65 25.46 6.70
C LEU A 190 -11.96 26.30 5.63
N VAL A 191 -10.85 26.94 5.99
CA VAL A 191 -10.00 27.69 5.09
C VAL A 191 -8.63 27.04 5.04
N ILE A 192 -8.25 26.53 3.85
CA ILE A 192 -6.97 25.89 3.62
C ILE A 192 -6.15 26.84 2.73
N GLN A 193 -4.91 27.11 3.12
CA GLN A 193 -4.03 27.96 2.32
C GLN A 193 -3.10 27.09 1.46
N ASN A 194 -2.94 27.45 0.18
CA ASN A 194 -1.91 26.88 -0.65
C ASN A 194 -0.54 27.57 -0.39
N GLU A 195 0.51 27.09 -1.05
CA GLU A 195 1.87 27.66 -0.95
C GLU A 195 1.94 29.14 -1.37
N ASP A 196 1.06 29.58 -2.28
CA ASP A 196 0.96 30.97 -2.75
C ASP A 196 0.13 31.85 -1.81
N GLY A 197 -0.36 31.34 -0.68
CA GLY A 197 -1.21 32.05 0.27
C GLY A 197 -2.68 32.22 -0.19
N ARG A 198 -3.11 31.54 -1.27
CA ARG A 198 -4.50 31.56 -1.71
C ARG A 198 -5.37 30.70 -0.79
N ALA A 199 -6.50 31.25 -0.36
CA ALA A 199 -7.47 30.55 0.46
C ALA A 199 -8.33 29.62 -0.41
N ILE A 200 -8.37 28.35 -0.08
CA ILE A 200 -9.23 27.33 -0.69
C ILE A 200 -10.34 27.02 0.31
N ARG A 201 -11.57 27.04 -0.17
CA ARG A 201 -12.77 26.64 0.57
C ARG A 201 -13.41 25.46 -0.11
N ILE A 202 -14.04 24.60 0.67
CA ILE A 202 -14.76 23.43 0.18
C ILE A 202 -16.05 23.28 0.95
N THR A 203 -17.06 22.75 0.29
CA THR A 203 -18.32 22.33 0.90
C THR A 203 -18.49 20.83 0.75
N ALA A 204 -19.46 20.25 1.42
CA ALA A 204 -19.80 18.85 1.28
C ALA A 204 -21.31 18.63 1.34
N SER A 205 -21.77 17.67 0.57
CA SER A 205 -23.14 17.18 0.56
C SER A 205 -23.30 16.02 1.53
N PHE A 206 -24.38 16.00 2.33
CA PHE A 206 -24.59 15.03 3.38
C PHE A 206 -25.87 14.24 3.20
N GLY A 207 -25.79 12.91 3.26
CA GLY A 207 -26.92 12.00 3.31
C GLY A 207 -26.98 11.30 4.66
N ILE A 208 -28.16 11.18 5.28
CA ILE A 208 -28.34 10.53 6.58
C ILE A 208 -29.28 9.36 6.44
N ALA A 209 -28.87 8.20 6.96
CA ALA A 209 -29.67 6.99 7.09
C ALA A 209 -29.70 6.54 8.55
N LEU A 210 -30.87 6.11 9.01
CA LEU A 210 -31.04 5.53 10.34
C LEU A 210 -31.07 4.02 10.21
N ALA A 211 -30.30 3.33 11.04
CA ALA A 211 -30.42 1.88 11.14
C ALA A 211 -31.73 1.52 11.82
N THR A 212 -32.61 0.92 11.06
CA THR A 212 -33.84 0.29 11.55
C THR A 212 -33.67 -1.22 11.49
N ASP A 213 -34.30 -1.94 12.43
CA ASP A 213 -34.22 -3.42 12.55
C ASP A 213 -34.55 -4.20 11.27
N LYS A 214 -35.00 -3.52 10.21
CA LYS A 214 -35.48 -4.12 8.96
C LYS A 214 -34.50 -4.04 7.79
N LEU A 215 -33.43 -3.24 7.87
CA LEU A 215 -32.50 -3.02 6.78
C LEU A 215 -31.14 -3.64 7.10
N LYS A 216 -30.57 -4.40 6.15
CA LYS A 216 -29.17 -4.88 6.25
C LYS A 216 -28.22 -3.72 5.98
N PRO A 217 -27.01 -3.70 6.56
CA PRO A 217 -26.02 -2.62 6.34
C PRO A 217 -25.72 -2.32 4.88
N GLN A 218 -25.85 -3.33 4.02
CA GLN A 218 -25.63 -3.19 2.56
C GLN A 218 -26.80 -2.49 1.81
N GLN A 219 -27.89 -2.15 2.52
CA GLN A 219 -29.10 -1.52 1.97
C GLN A 219 -29.29 -0.09 2.51
N LEU A 220 -28.37 0.37 3.37
CA LEU A 220 -28.27 1.72 3.89
C LEU A 220 -27.28 2.53 3.05
#